data_c8df1845fa1d58329a1711e7f5adfaff
#
_entry.id   c8df1845fa1d58329a1711e7f5adfaff
#
_cell.length_a   1.000
_cell.length_b   1.000
_cell.length_c   1.000
_cell.angle_alpha   90.00
_cell.angle_beta   90.00
_cell.angle_gamma   90.00
#
_symmetry.space_group_name_H-M   'P 1'
#
loop_
_entity.id
_entity.type
_entity.pdbx_description
1 polymer ?
#
loop_
_entity_poly.entity_id
_entity_poly.type
_entity_poly.pdbx_seq_one_letter_code
_entity_poly.pdbx_strand_id
1 'polypeptide(L)'
;MPFAKYCRAALLDRQRSARMPPGLVADGRDMGSHVFPDAFLKVFLTASAEVRARRRYDQLKGKGFGVTLPQLIGEIRERDERDSRRAVAPLKPALDAELLDSSALSLQEVIDQVLVMVRKRLVV
;
A
#
# COMPACT_ATOMS: atom_id res chain seq x y z
N MET A 1 18.84 -7.17 12.74
CA MET A 1 18.68 -8.53 13.32
C MET A 1 18.68 -9.56 12.21
N PRO A 2 19.61 -10.55 12.26
CA PRO A 2 19.65 -11.60 11.24
C PRO A 2 18.32 -12.34 11.07
N PHE A 3 17.64 -12.59 12.19
CA PHE A 3 16.35 -13.28 12.21
C PHE A 3 15.29 -12.59 11.35
N ALA A 4 15.18 -11.27 11.43
CA ALA A 4 14.22 -10.53 10.64
C ALA A 4 14.47 -10.64 9.13
N LYS A 5 15.74 -10.69 8.73
CA LYS A 5 16.15 -10.89 7.33
C LYS A 5 15.68 -12.23 6.79
N TYR A 6 15.88 -13.30 7.55
CA TYR A 6 15.47 -14.65 7.15
C TYR A 6 13.94 -14.79 7.08
N CYS A 7 13.23 -14.19 8.02
CA CYS A 7 11.77 -14.17 8.00
C CYS A 7 11.24 -13.47 6.76
N ARG A 8 11.81 -12.32 6.38
CA ARG A 8 11.40 -11.58 5.19
C ARG A 8 11.66 -12.39 3.91
N ALA A 9 12.79 -13.08 3.81
CA ALA A 9 13.10 -13.92 2.66
C ALA A 9 12.10 -15.07 2.50
N ALA A 10 11.76 -15.75 3.59
CA ALA A 10 10.77 -16.83 3.58
C ALA A 10 9.38 -16.32 3.20
N LEU A 11 8.97 -15.16 3.73
CA LEU A 11 7.70 -14.53 3.39
C LEU A 11 7.65 -14.08 1.93
N LEU A 12 8.77 -13.60 1.38
CA LEU A 12 8.87 -13.18 -0.01
C LEU A 12 8.57 -14.33 -0.97
N ASP A 13 9.16 -15.50 -0.73
CA ASP A 13 8.91 -16.69 -1.54
C ASP A 13 7.44 -17.09 -1.49
N ARG A 14 6.84 -17.07 -0.31
CA ARG A 14 5.42 -17.38 -0.13
C ARG A 14 4.52 -16.38 -0.84
N GLN A 15 4.83 -15.09 -0.73
CA GLN A 15 4.08 -14.03 -1.42
C GLN A 15 4.14 -14.23 -2.95
N ARG A 16 5.33 -14.50 -3.48
CA ARG A 16 5.52 -14.71 -4.92
C ARG A 16 4.80 -15.98 -5.42
N SER A 17 4.71 -17.01 -4.60
CA SER A 17 4.02 -18.25 -4.97
C SER A 17 2.51 -18.09 -5.13
N ALA A 18 1.92 -17.02 -4.60
CA ALA A 18 0.50 -16.72 -4.77
C ALA A 18 0.14 -16.27 -6.19
N ARG A 19 1.14 -15.87 -7.00
CA ARG A 19 0.91 -15.44 -8.38
C ARG A 19 0.71 -16.64 -9.30
N MET A 20 -0.55 -16.95 -9.57
CA MET A 20 -0.96 -18.06 -10.44
C MET A 20 -2.06 -17.61 -11.40
N PRO A 21 -2.24 -18.30 -12.55
CA PRO A 21 -3.37 -18.00 -13.44
C PRO A 21 -4.72 -18.08 -12.68
N PRO A 22 -5.68 -17.18 -12.96
CA PRO A 22 -5.70 -16.15 -14.01
C PRO A 22 -4.93 -14.87 -13.67
N GLY A 23 -4.37 -14.77 -12.49
CA GLY A 23 -3.59 -13.62 -12.05
C GLY A 23 -3.75 -13.34 -10.57
N LEU A 24 -3.16 -12.25 -10.12
CA LEU A 24 -3.18 -11.84 -8.72
C LEU A 24 -3.35 -10.33 -8.62
N VAL A 25 -4.23 -9.90 -7.72
CA VAL A 25 -4.27 -8.53 -7.23
C VAL A 25 -3.70 -8.55 -5.81
N ALA A 26 -2.65 -7.79 -5.59
CA ALA A 26 -1.99 -7.73 -4.29
C ALA A 26 -1.95 -6.30 -3.79
N ASP A 27 -2.11 -6.11 -2.48
CA ASP A 27 -1.91 -4.83 -1.86
C ASP A 27 -0.88 -4.93 -0.75
N GLY A 28 -0.29 -3.80 -0.44
CA GLY A 28 0.76 -3.71 0.56
C GLY A 28 1.64 -2.50 0.29
N ARG A 29 2.75 -2.40 1.02
CA ARG A 29 3.64 -1.25 0.90
C ARG A 29 4.73 -1.42 -0.13
N ASP A 30 5.12 -2.65 -0.42
CA ASP A 30 6.28 -2.99 -1.23
C ASP A 30 5.97 -3.95 -2.39
N MET A 31 4.69 -4.13 -2.71
CA MET A 31 4.26 -5.14 -3.69
C MET A 31 4.80 -4.85 -5.09
N GLY A 32 4.73 -3.60 -5.55
CA GLY A 32 5.20 -3.23 -6.89
C GLY A 32 6.70 -2.94 -6.96
N SER A 33 7.33 -2.54 -5.85
CA SER A 33 8.74 -2.17 -5.83
C SER A 33 9.67 -3.33 -5.49
N HIS A 34 9.19 -4.29 -4.70
CA HIS A 34 10.04 -5.37 -4.17
C HIS A 34 9.51 -6.77 -4.48
N VAL A 35 8.24 -7.06 -4.15
CA VAL A 35 7.68 -8.41 -4.28
C VAL A 35 7.42 -8.77 -5.74
N PHE A 36 6.75 -7.90 -6.47
CA PHE A 36 6.39 -8.09 -7.88
C PHE A 36 6.87 -6.92 -8.74
N PRO A 37 8.20 -6.77 -8.92
CA PRO A 37 8.73 -5.66 -9.73
C PRO A 37 8.35 -5.74 -11.21
N ASP A 38 7.90 -6.89 -11.68
CA ASP A 38 7.45 -7.15 -13.05
C ASP A 38 5.93 -7.11 -13.22
N ALA A 39 5.20 -6.57 -12.25
CA ALA A 39 3.73 -6.54 -12.29
C ALA A 39 3.22 -5.78 -13.52
N PHE A 40 2.12 -6.28 -14.07
CA PHE A 40 1.42 -5.70 -15.23
C PHE A 40 0.98 -4.24 -14.98
N LEU A 41 0.45 -3.96 -13.80
CA LEU A 41 0.07 -2.63 -13.37
C LEU A 41 0.51 -2.44 -11.93
N LYS A 42 1.17 -1.31 -11.68
CA LYS A 42 1.55 -0.90 -10.33
C LYS A 42 0.91 0.43 -10.02
N VAL A 43 0.16 0.49 -8.94
CA VAL A 43 -0.46 1.72 -8.46
C VAL A 43 0.12 2.04 -7.08
N PHE A 44 0.74 3.19 -6.95
CA PHE A 44 1.19 3.70 -5.66
C PHE A 44 0.11 4.61 -5.12
N LEU A 45 -0.70 4.06 -4.21
CA LEU A 45 -1.84 4.75 -3.63
C LEU A 45 -1.37 5.61 -2.46
N THR A 46 -1.67 6.90 -2.52
CA THR A 46 -1.29 7.85 -1.46
C THR A 46 -2.51 8.58 -0.91
N ALA A 47 -2.36 9.07 0.30
CA ALA A 47 -3.27 10.03 0.91
C ALA A 47 -2.48 10.78 1.98
N SER A 48 -2.92 12.01 2.32
CA SER A 48 -2.28 12.76 3.40
C SER A 48 -2.38 11.99 4.72
N ALA A 49 -1.45 12.25 5.64
CA ALA A 49 -1.49 11.61 6.96
C ALA A 49 -2.78 11.94 7.70
N GLU A 50 -3.29 13.15 7.54
CA GLU A 50 -4.55 13.61 8.14
C GLU A 50 -5.74 12.81 7.61
N VAL A 51 -5.82 12.58 6.30
CA VAL A 51 -6.90 11.81 5.68
C VAL A 51 -6.84 10.34 6.12
N ARG A 52 -5.66 9.74 6.11
CA ARG A 52 -5.48 8.36 6.57
C ARG A 52 -5.83 8.20 8.04
N ALA A 53 -5.45 9.16 8.87
CA ALA A 53 -5.80 9.17 10.29
C ALA A 53 -7.31 9.28 10.50
N ARG A 54 -7.99 10.11 9.73
CA ARG A 54 -9.45 10.25 9.78
C ARG A 54 -10.13 8.94 9.40
N ARG A 55 -9.69 8.28 8.34
CA ARG A 55 -10.20 6.98 7.92
C ARG A 55 -10.01 5.93 9.02
N ARG A 56 -8.85 5.90 9.65
CA ARG A 56 -8.55 4.99 10.75
C ARG A 56 -9.38 5.31 11.99
N TYR A 57 -9.54 6.59 12.30
CA TYR A 57 -10.36 7.05 13.42
C TYR A 57 -11.81 6.58 13.27
N ASP A 58 -12.38 6.75 12.08
CA ASP A 58 -13.76 6.35 11.80
C ASP A 58 -13.95 4.84 11.96
N GLN A 59 -12.97 4.04 11.56
CA GLN A 59 -12.98 2.59 11.76
C GLN A 59 -12.93 2.22 13.24
N LEU A 60 -12.04 2.85 14.01
CA LEU A 60 -11.84 2.55 15.43
C LEU A 60 -12.98 3.06 16.29
N LYS A 61 -13.55 4.20 15.95
CA LYS A 61 -14.71 4.78 16.63
C LYS A 61 -15.88 3.79 16.64
N GLY A 62 -16.14 3.13 15.50
CA GLY A 62 -17.19 2.10 15.42
C GLY A 62 -16.92 0.86 16.26
N LYS A 63 -15.68 0.64 16.69
CA LYS A 63 -15.27 -0.51 17.52
C LYS A 63 -15.08 -0.17 18.99
N GLY A 64 -15.34 1.09 19.41
CA GLY A 64 -15.24 1.50 20.80
C GLY A 64 -13.84 1.73 21.34
N PHE A 65 -12.83 1.89 20.48
CA PHE A 65 -11.47 2.20 20.90
C PHE A 65 -11.34 3.68 21.27
N GLY A 66 -10.71 3.96 22.41
CA GLY A 66 -10.51 5.31 22.92
C GLY A 66 -9.26 5.99 22.35
N VAL A 67 -9.21 6.22 21.04
CA VAL A 67 -8.10 6.92 20.38
C VAL A 67 -8.51 8.33 19.97
N THR A 68 -7.54 9.24 19.93
CA THR A 68 -7.74 10.61 19.48
C THR A 68 -7.17 10.79 18.08
N LEU A 69 -7.75 11.71 17.31
CA LEU A 69 -7.28 12.01 15.95
C LEU A 69 -5.82 12.51 15.92
N PRO A 70 -5.39 13.46 16.79
CA PRO A 70 -3.98 13.89 16.82
C PRO A 70 -3.01 12.74 17.08
N GLN A 71 -3.38 11.81 17.95
CA GLN A 71 -2.58 10.64 18.28
C GLN A 71 -2.38 9.74 17.06
N LEU A 72 -3.45 9.48 16.30
CA LEU A 72 -3.40 8.69 15.07
C LEU A 72 -2.56 9.37 13.99
N ILE A 73 -2.66 10.68 13.83
CA ILE A 73 -1.85 11.44 12.88
C ILE A 73 -0.37 11.26 13.19
N GLY A 74 0.01 11.39 14.46
CA GLY A 74 1.40 11.22 14.90
C GLY A 74 1.92 9.81 14.62
N GLU A 75 1.14 8.79 14.94
CA GLU A 75 1.49 7.39 14.69
C GLU A 75 1.68 7.09 13.20
N ILE A 76 0.80 7.60 12.36
CA ILE A 76 0.86 7.39 10.91
C ILE A 76 2.09 8.07 10.33
N ARG A 77 2.40 9.30 10.72
CA ARG A 77 3.59 10.02 10.27
C ARG A 77 4.87 9.31 10.67
N GLU A 78 4.93 8.83 11.90
CA GLU A 78 6.09 8.09 12.41
C GLU A 78 6.30 6.79 11.62
N ARG A 79 5.24 6.06 11.34
CA ARG A 79 5.29 4.84 10.57
C ARG A 79 5.74 5.08 9.14
N ASP A 80 5.23 6.12 8.48
CA ASP A 80 5.64 6.50 7.13
C ASP A 80 7.13 6.82 7.07
N GLU A 81 7.64 7.53 8.05
CA GLU A 81 9.05 7.85 8.13
C GLU A 81 9.91 6.60 8.29
N ARG A 82 9.52 5.68 9.17
CA ARG A 82 10.22 4.41 9.35
C ARG A 82 10.20 3.57 8.08
N ASP A 83 9.05 3.47 7.42
CA ASP A 83 8.90 2.70 6.19
C ASP A 83 9.76 3.28 5.05
N SER A 84 9.86 4.59 4.96
CA SER A 84 10.68 5.27 3.95
C SER A 84 12.18 5.06 4.16
N ARG A 85 12.61 4.84 5.40
CA ARG A 85 14.02 4.70 5.77
C ARG A 85 14.52 3.25 5.78
N ARG A 86 13.64 2.27 5.54
CA ARG A 86 14.07 0.88 5.54
C ARG A 86 15.12 0.62 4.47
N ALA A 87 16.17 -0.12 4.83
CA ALA A 87 17.19 -0.55 3.89
C ALA A 87 16.68 -1.61 2.91
N VAL A 88 15.71 -2.44 3.35
CA VAL A 88 15.07 -3.48 2.55
C VAL A 88 13.60 -3.13 2.39
N ALA A 89 13.11 -3.07 1.15
CA ALA A 89 11.73 -2.75 0.80
C ALA A 89 11.26 -1.41 1.43
N PRO A 90 11.95 -0.29 1.17
CA PRO A 90 11.52 1.01 1.68
C PRO A 90 10.18 1.41 1.05
N LEU A 91 9.42 2.27 1.75
CA LEU A 91 8.16 2.80 1.23
C LEU A 91 8.44 3.86 0.17
N LYS A 92 8.60 3.41 -1.06
CA LYS A 92 8.82 4.26 -2.24
C LYS A 92 7.99 3.72 -3.39
N PRO A 93 7.49 4.59 -4.29
CA PRO A 93 6.87 4.10 -5.50
C PRO A 93 7.91 3.39 -6.38
N ALA A 94 7.51 2.33 -7.06
CA ALA A 94 8.33 1.74 -8.11
C ALA A 94 8.51 2.75 -9.24
N LEU A 95 9.59 2.64 -10.02
CA LEU A 95 9.89 3.58 -11.12
C LEU A 95 8.76 3.64 -12.15
N ASP A 96 8.10 2.52 -12.39
CA ASP A 96 7.00 2.38 -13.36
C ASP A 96 5.61 2.42 -12.71
N ALA A 97 5.52 2.80 -11.43
CA ALA A 97 4.25 2.88 -10.75
C ALA A 97 3.48 4.16 -11.12
N GLU A 98 2.17 4.03 -11.27
CA GLU A 98 1.28 5.16 -11.39
C GLU A 98 0.91 5.67 -10.00
N LEU A 99 1.07 6.97 -9.78
CA LEU A 99 0.72 7.59 -8.49
C LEU A 99 -0.76 7.97 -8.49
N LEU A 100 -1.46 7.58 -7.43
CA LEU A 100 -2.86 7.94 -7.23
C LEU A 100 -3.03 8.54 -5.83
N ASP A 101 -3.27 9.84 -5.79
CA ASP A 101 -3.57 10.53 -4.54
C ASP A 101 -5.07 10.43 -4.25
N SER A 102 -5.41 9.70 -3.20
CA SER A 102 -6.79 9.43 -2.81
C SER A 102 -7.31 10.39 -1.74
N SER A 103 -6.56 11.45 -1.39
CA SER A 103 -6.94 12.36 -0.29
C SER A 103 -8.32 12.98 -0.47
N ALA A 104 -8.69 13.33 -1.70
CA ALA A 104 -9.98 13.96 -2.03
C ALA A 104 -10.96 12.99 -2.70
N LEU A 105 -10.68 11.69 -2.70
CA LEU A 105 -11.49 10.69 -3.39
C LEU A 105 -12.25 9.82 -2.39
N SER A 106 -13.47 9.43 -2.80
CA SER A 106 -14.21 8.36 -2.10
C SER A 106 -13.63 7.00 -2.47
N LEU A 107 -14.01 5.96 -1.72
CA LEU A 107 -13.61 4.59 -2.04
C LEU A 107 -14.05 4.19 -3.45
N GLN A 108 -15.29 4.53 -3.83
CA GLN A 108 -15.79 4.19 -5.16
C GLN A 108 -15.02 4.92 -6.27
N GLU A 109 -14.67 6.18 -6.06
CA GLU A 109 -13.87 6.95 -7.01
C GLU A 109 -12.47 6.35 -7.19
N VAL A 110 -11.83 5.87 -6.11
CA VAL A 110 -10.54 5.17 -6.17
C VAL A 110 -10.67 3.89 -7.00
N ILE A 111 -11.69 3.08 -6.73
CA ILE A 111 -11.94 1.84 -7.45
C ILE A 111 -12.14 2.14 -8.95
N ASP A 112 -12.94 3.13 -9.28
CA ASP A 112 -13.22 3.51 -10.66
C ASP A 112 -11.96 3.94 -11.40
N GLN A 113 -11.11 4.73 -10.76
CA GLN A 113 -9.84 5.16 -11.36
C GLN A 113 -8.87 4.00 -11.60
N VAL A 114 -8.76 3.09 -10.64
CA VAL A 114 -7.91 1.90 -10.80
C VAL A 114 -8.42 1.02 -11.94
N LEU A 115 -9.73 0.84 -12.06
CA LEU A 115 -10.33 0.09 -13.16
C LEU A 115 -10.04 0.72 -14.53
N VAL A 116 -10.07 2.06 -14.61
CA VAL A 116 -9.69 2.77 -15.83
C VAL A 116 -8.22 2.49 -16.19
N MET A 117 -7.32 2.51 -15.20
CA MET A 117 -5.91 2.18 -15.42
C MET A 117 -5.72 0.76 -15.94
N VAL A 118 -6.44 -0.21 -15.37
CA VAL A 118 -6.39 -1.61 -15.81
C VAL A 118 -6.88 -1.74 -17.25
N ARG A 119 -8.00 -1.12 -17.59
CA ARG A 119 -8.58 -1.17 -18.93
C ARG A 119 -7.66 -0.57 -19.98
N LYS A 120 -7.00 0.53 -19.66
CA LYS A 120 -6.02 1.16 -20.57
C LYS A 120 -4.87 0.22 -20.91
N ARG A 121 -4.44 -0.59 -19.96
CA ARG A 121 -3.36 -1.54 -20.18
C ARG A 121 -3.79 -2.80 -20.90
N LEU A 122 -5.06 -3.17 -20.79
CA LEU A 122 -5.62 -4.33 -21.50
C LEU A 122 -5.90 -4.05 -22.97
N VAL A 123 -6.13 -2.78 -23.34
CA VAL A 123 -6.40 -2.36 -24.72
C VAL A 123 -5.09 -2.05 -25.42
N VAL A 124 -4.36 -3.06 -25.76
CA VAL A 124 -3.08 -2.87 -26.50
C VAL A 124 -3.17 -3.57 -27.85
#